data_74c4c116eb3ece266a52b5204104c528
#
_entry.id   74c4c116eb3ece266a52b5204104c528
#
_cell.length_a   1.000
_cell.length_b   1.000
_cell.length_c   1.000
_cell.angle_alpha   90.00
_cell.angle_beta   90.00
_cell.angle_gamma   90.00
#
_symmetry.space_group_name_H-M   'P 1'
#
loop_
_entity.id
_entity.type
_entity.pdbx_description
1 polymer ?
#
loop_
_entity_poly.entity_id
_entity_poly.type
_entity_poly.pdbx_seq_one_letter_code
_entity_poly.pdbx_strand_id
1 'polypeptide(L)'
;MTAMLEIDGLSVDIAGAQVLNTVSLAAPEGAFAGLIGRNGAGKTTLMRAIMGLLPIKSGSIRIFGRDLAAMPAQARAGLGIGYMPEDRRLVPDLTVEENILVPAWAMRDAEAEKRLGLAYEILPEVREFALRRASQLSGGQQKLAALARALISGRRLLLLDEPFEGVAPALAQRIVAAVSALRAGGAAVLLSESDYVHSSELVDRLYVIERGVVTQRDQLRASAKG
;
A
#
# COMPACT_ATOMS: atom_id res chain seq x y z
N MET A 1 -13.67 -17.88 -2.69
CA MET A 1 -12.48 -17.26 -2.08
C MET A 1 -12.96 -16.05 -1.29
N THR A 2 -12.62 -15.95 -0.03
CA THR A 2 -13.00 -14.83 0.81
C THR A 2 -12.22 -13.58 0.36
N ALA A 3 -12.92 -12.46 0.13
CA ALA A 3 -12.24 -11.21 -0.22
C ALA A 3 -11.52 -10.66 1.02
N MET A 4 -10.22 -10.34 0.87
CA MET A 4 -9.42 -9.67 1.88
C MET A 4 -9.81 -8.19 1.99
N LEU A 5 -9.93 -7.53 0.84
CA LEU A 5 -10.44 -6.17 0.67
C LEU A 5 -11.62 -6.21 -0.29
N GLU A 6 -12.71 -5.60 0.09
CA GLU A 6 -13.91 -5.42 -0.74
C GLU A 6 -14.37 -3.98 -0.64
N ILE A 7 -14.52 -3.32 -1.77
CA ILE A 7 -15.04 -1.97 -1.91
C ILE A 7 -16.25 -2.04 -2.81
N ASP A 8 -17.37 -1.49 -2.36
CA ASP A 8 -18.64 -1.51 -3.08
C ASP A 8 -19.27 -0.11 -3.13
N GLY A 9 -19.41 0.42 -4.34
CA GLY A 9 -20.08 1.67 -4.63
C GLY A 9 -19.48 2.90 -3.96
N LEU A 10 -18.16 2.89 -3.65
CA LEU A 10 -17.50 3.94 -2.89
C LEU A 10 -17.46 5.27 -3.64
N SER A 11 -17.95 6.31 -3.01
CA SER A 11 -17.80 7.70 -3.47
C SER A 11 -17.15 8.57 -2.41
N VAL A 12 -16.25 9.47 -2.86
CA VAL A 12 -15.51 10.39 -2.00
C VAL A 12 -15.48 11.78 -2.62
N ASP A 13 -15.82 12.80 -1.83
CA ASP A 13 -15.70 14.20 -2.20
C ASP A 13 -14.51 14.83 -1.46
N ILE A 14 -13.76 15.71 -2.14
CA ILE A 14 -12.69 16.52 -1.56
C ILE A 14 -12.98 17.99 -1.91
N ALA A 15 -13.10 18.85 -0.90
CA ALA A 15 -13.41 20.27 -1.06
C ALA A 15 -14.61 20.55 -1.98
N GLY A 16 -15.65 19.71 -1.89
CA GLY A 16 -16.88 19.84 -2.70
C GLY A 16 -16.80 19.25 -4.10
N ALA A 17 -15.65 18.78 -4.55
CA ALA A 17 -15.50 18.10 -5.84
C ALA A 17 -15.52 16.57 -5.64
N GLN A 18 -16.30 15.85 -6.44
CA GLN A 18 -16.32 14.38 -6.42
C GLN A 18 -15.05 13.85 -7.07
N VAL A 19 -14.23 13.14 -6.28
CA VAL A 19 -12.95 12.55 -6.72
C VAL A 19 -13.09 11.06 -7.02
N LEU A 20 -13.88 10.33 -6.20
CA LEU A 20 -14.22 8.92 -6.47
C LEU A 20 -15.72 8.81 -6.72
N ASN A 21 -16.09 8.07 -7.75
CA ASN A 21 -17.46 7.91 -8.19
C ASN A 21 -17.83 6.43 -8.32
N THR A 22 -18.58 5.92 -7.34
CA THR A 22 -19.15 4.57 -7.32
C THR A 22 -18.09 3.48 -7.59
N VAL A 23 -16.93 3.61 -6.94
CA VAL A 23 -15.81 2.70 -7.11
C VAL A 23 -16.12 1.35 -6.47
N SER A 24 -15.94 0.26 -7.25
CA SER A 24 -16.01 -1.11 -6.75
C SER A 24 -14.78 -1.89 -7.17
N LEU A 25 -14.14 -2.58 -6.23
CA LEU A 25 -13.03 -3.50 -6.47
C LEU A 25 -12.90 -4.52 -5.34
N ALA A 26 -12.22 -5.63 -5.60
CA ALA A 26 -11.94 -6.66 -4.61
C ALA A 26 -10.53 -7.22 -4.77
N ALA A 27 -9.84 -7.39 -3.64
CA ALA A 27 -8.58 -8.13 -3.56
C ALA A 27 -8.80 -9.39 -2.71
N PRO A 28 -8.70 -10.60 -3.28
CA PRO A 28 -8.73 -11.85 -2.52
C PRO A 28 -7.54 -11.99 -1.58
N GLU A 29 -7.65 -12.88 -0.62
CA GLU A 29 -6.53 -13.27 0.26
C GLU A 29 -5.34 -13.77 -0.57
N GLY A 30 -4.14 -13.29 -0.24
CA GLY A 30 -2.90 -13.61 -0.94
C GLY A 30 -2.79 -13.07 -2.36
N ALA A 31 -3.81 -12.35 -2.87
CA ALA A 31 -3.77 -11.78 -4.21
C ALA A 31 -3.14 -10.38 -4.23
N PHE A 32 -2.46 -10.10 -5.33
CA PHE A 32 -1.90 -8.78 -5.62
C PHE A 32 -2.81 -8.10 -6.66
N ALA A 33 -3.41 -6.98 -6.26
CA ALA A 33 -4.25 -6.16 -7.11
C ALA A 33 -3.51 -4.89 -7.52
N GLY A 34 -3.44 -4.62 -8.83
CA GLY A 34 -2.91 -3.38 -9.39
C GLY A 34 -4.03 -2.38 -9.68
N LEU A 35 -3.83 -1.13 -9.32
CA LEU A 35 -4.70 0.00 -9.61
C LEU A 35 -3.94 1.00 -10.50
N ILE A 36 -4.16 0.96 -11.78
CA ILE A 36 -3.43 1.77 -12.76
C ILE A 36 -4.27 2.98 -13.18
N GLY A 37 -3.63 4.13 -13.23
CA GLY A 37 -4.29 5.36 -13.70
C GLY A 37 -3.37 6.56 -13.67
N ARG A 38 -3.67 7.56 -14.49
CA ARG A 38 -2.88 8.80 -14.58
C ARG A 38 -2.85 9.54 -13.23
N ASN A 39 -1.89 10.45 -13.06
CA ASN A 39 -1.85 11.35 -11.91
C ASN A 39 -3.15 12.16 -11.85
N GLY A 40 -3.72 12.27 -10.64
CA GLY A 40 -5.04 12.90 -10.42
C GLY A 40 -6.26 12.01 -10.72
N ALA A 41 -6.09 10.75 -11.13
CA ALA A 41 -7.21 9.85 -11.40
C ALA A 41 -7.99 9.40 -10.15
N GLY A 42 -7.42 9.56 -8.95
CA GLY A 42 -8.07 9.20 -7.67
C GLY A 42 -7.38 8.05 -6.91
N LYS A 43 -6.22 7.54 -7.36
CA LYS A 43 -5.49 6.42 -6.73
C LYS A 43 -5.20 6.68 -5.25
N THR A 44 -4.46 7.75 -4.94
CA THR A 44 -4.14 8.15 -3.56
C THR A 44 -5.38 8.43 -2.73
N THR A 45 -6.44 8.99 -3.34
CA THR A 45 -7.72 9.22 -2.67
C THR A 45 -8.34 7.91 -2.22
N LEU A 46 -8.31 6.89 -3.07
CA LEU A 46 -8.81 5.55 -2.73
C LEU A 46 -8.00 4.92 -1.59
N MET A 47 -6.67 4.94 -1.66
CA MET A 47 -5.80 4.43 -0.58
C MET A 47 -6.07 5.14 0.75
N ARG A 48 -6.21 6.47 0.74
CA ARG A 48 -6.51 7.27 1.92
C ARG A 48 -7.91 7.01 2.48
N ALA A 49 -8.91 6.78 1.62
CA ALA A 49 -10.25 6.38 2.04
C ALA A 49 -10.24 5.00 2.72
N ILE A 50 -9.51 4.01 2.17
CA ILE A 50 -9.33 2.69 2.79
C ILE A 50 -8.70 2.84 4.19
N MET A 51 -7.70 3.72 4.34
CA MET A 51 -7.06 4.00 5.62
C MET A 51 -7.91 4.86 6.58
N GLY A 52 -9.09 5.36 6.16
CA GLY A 52 -9.93 6.25 6.97
C GLY A 52 -9.36 7.64 7.17
N LEU A 53 -8.44 8.07 6.31
CA LEU A 53 -7.84 9.40 6.30
C LEU A 53 -8.71 10.42 5.55
N LEU A 54 -9.73 9.93 4.83
CA LEU A 54 -10.73 10.74 4.15
C LEU A 54 -12.12 10.19 4.48
N PRO A 55 -13.12 11.06 4.69
CA PRO A 55 -14.49 10.61 4.86
C PRO A 55 -15.03 10.03 3.54
N ILE A 56 -15.82 8.98 3.63
CA ILE A 56 -16.58 8.44 2.51
C ILE A 56 -17.94 9.14 2.43
N LYS A 57 -18.41 9.41 1.21
CA LYS A 57 -19.73 9.99 0.95
C LYS A 57 -20.81 8.92 0.89
N SER A 58 -20.52 7.83 0.20
CA SER A 58 -21.40 6.66 0.05
C SER A 58 -20.61 5.40 -0.26
N GLY A 59 -21.26 4.25 -0.22
CA GLY A 59 -20.65 2.95 -0.45
C GLY A 59 -20.09 2.32 0.83
N SER A 60 -19.33 1.25 0.68
CA SER A 60 -18.75 0.52 1.80
C SER A 60 -17.32 0.06 1.52
N ILE A 61 -16.53 -0.08 2.59
CA ILE A 61 -15.20 -0.69 2.57
C ILE A 61 -15.19 -1.79 3.61
N ARG A 62 -14.94 -3.02 3.18
CA ARG A 62 -14.79 -4.17 4.07
C ARG A 62 -13.41 -4.76 3.96
N ILE A 63 -12.82 -5.10 5.10
CA ILE A 63 -11.55 -5.83 5.18
C ILE A 63 -11.77 -7.04 6.08
N PHE A 64 -11.45 -8.23 5.58
CA PHE A 64 -11.76 -9.50 6.27
C PHE A 64 -13.24 -9.66 6.60
N GLY A 65 -14.14 -9.18 5.73
CA GLY A 65 -15.57 -9.16 5.97
C GLY A 65 -16.04 -8.11 6.99
N ARG A 66 -15.12 -7.37 7.63
CA ARG A 66 -15.43 -6.34 8.62
C ARG A 66 -15.62 -4.99 7.93
N ASP A 67 -16.76 -4.36 8.15
CA ASP A 67 -17.03 -3.00 7.68
C ASP A 67 -16.16 -1.97 8.43
N LEU A 68 -15.53 -1.08 7.68
CA LEU A 68 -14.64 -0.05 8.21
C LEU A 68 -15.32 1.33 8.38
N ALA A 69 -16.60 1.49 8.01
CA ALA A 69 -17.25 2.80 7.98
C ALA A 69 -17.16 3.56 9.32
N ALA A 70 -17.39 2.86 10.43
CA ALA A 70 -17.33 3.44 11.78
C ALA A 70 -15.93 3.35 12.44
N MET A 71 -14.92 2.78 11.75
CA MET A 71 -13.60 2.54 12.34
C MET A 71 -12.67 3.72 12.09
N PRO A 72 -12.13 4.37 13.14
CA PRO A 72 -11.18 5.45 12.97
C PRO A 72 -9.86 4.97 12.37
N ALA A 73 -9.14 5.86 11.68
CA ALA A 73 -7.93 5.54 10.92
C ALA A 73 -6.87 4.79 11.75
N GLN A 74 -6.61 5.24 12.98
CA GLN A 74 -5.61 4.62 13.86
C GLN A 74 -5.97 3.19 14.25
N ALA A 75 -7.24 2.83 14.32
CA ALA A 75 -7.67 1.47 14.62
C ALA A 75 -7.52 0.53 13.42
N ARG A 76 -7.49 1.06 12.20
CA ARG A 76 -7.35 0.27 10.97
C ARG A 76 -5.96 -0.38 10.85
N ALA A 77 -4.91 0.33 11.28
CA ALA A 77 -3.56 -0.25 11.36
C ALA A 77 -3.52 -1.52 12.25
N GLY A 78 -4.27 -1.53 13.34
CA GLY A 78 -4.42 -2.69 14.24
C GLY A 78 -5.04 -3.93 13.60
N LEU A 79 -5.74 -3.78 12.46
CA LEU A 79 -6.26 -4.90 11.68
C LEU A 79 -5.18 -5.63 10.87
N GLY A 80 -3.94 -5.18 10.88
CA GLY A 80 -2.86 -5.70 10.06
C GLY A 80 -2.80 -5.08 8.66
N ILE A 81 -3.22 -3.81 8.55
CA ILE A 81 -3.14 -3.03 7.32
C ILE A 81 -1.90 -2.15 7.38
N GLY A 82 -0.98 -2.33 6.44
CA GLY A 82 0.15 -1.44 6.22
C GLY A 82 -0.13 -0.47 5.08
N TYR A 83 0.36 0.75 5.20
CA TYR A 83 0.21 1.76 4.16
C TYR A 83 1.53 2.49 3.90
N MET A 84 1.98 2.45 2.66
CA MET A 84 3.07 3.26 2.14
C MET A 84 2.48 4.35 1.25
N PRO A 85 2.39 5.61 1.72
CA PRO A 85 1.93 6.72 0.90
C PRO A 85 3.00 7.15 -0.11
N GLU A 86 2.58 7.76 -1.23
CA GLU A 86 3.43 8.31 -2.27
C GLU A 86 4.48 9.28 -1.72
N ASP A 87 4.07 10.18 -0.82
CA ASP A 87 4.91 11.20 -0.16
C ASP A 87 5.74 10.65 1.03
N ARG A 88 5.75 9.32 1.23
CA ARG A 88 6.52 8.57 2.23
C ARG A 88 6.18 8.88 3.68
N ARG A 89 5.90 10.14 4.04
CA ARG A 89 5.51 10.64 5.38
C ARG A 89 6.38 10.11 6.51
N LEU A 90 7.69 10.06 6.31
CA LEU A 90 8.62 9.81 7.40
C LEU A 90 8.68 11.04 8.31
N VAL A 91 8.86 10.80 9.61
CA VAL A 91 9.11 11.86 10.59
C VAL A 91 10.59 12.25 10.49
N PRO A 92 10.94 13.49 10.08
CA PRO A 92 12.30 13.85 9.69
C PRO A 92 13.33 13.72 10.81
N ASP A 93 12.91 13.99 12.05
CA ASP A 93 13.78 14.01 13.23
C ASP A 93 13.97 12.64 13.89
N LEU A 94 13.12 11.69 13.59
CA LEU A 94 13.26 10.30 14.03
C LEU A 94 14.29 9.57 13.17
N THR A 95 14.97 8.59 13.77
CA THR A 95 15.78 7.62 13.04
C THR A 95 14.91 6.77 12.11
N VAL A 96 15.52 6.05 11.20
CA VAL A 96 14.82 5.12 10.31
C VAL A 96 14.15 4.02 11.12
N GLU A 97 14.85 3.43 12.07
CA GLU A 97 14.31 2.39 12.95
C GLU A 97 13.10 2.89 13.74
N GLU A 98 13.20 4.06 14.36
CA GLU A 98 12.07 4.70 15.03
C GLU A 98 10.88 4.94 14.09
N ASN A 99 11.12 5.45 12.88
CA ASN A 99 10.08 5.62 11.87
C ASN A 99 9.38 4.30 11.51
N ILE A 100 10.14 3.22 11.40
CA ILE A 100 9.59 1.88 11.13
C ILE A 100 8.76 1.40 12.30
N LEU A 101 9.19 1.65 13.53
CA LEU A 101 8.51 1.20 14.75
C LEU A 101 7.30 2.03 15.17
N VAL A 102 7.16 3.29 14.70
CA VAL A 102 6.01 4.16 15.04
C VAL A 102 4.65 3.45 15.02
N PRO A 103 4.27 2.69 13.97
CA PRO A 103 2.97 2.01 13.96
C PRO A 103 2.86 0.92 15.05
N ALA A 104 3.93 0.20 15.33
CA ALA A 104 3.95 -0.84 16.34
C ALA A 104 3.81 -0.24 17.76
N TRP A 105 4.51 0.87 18.03
CA TRP A 105 4.37 1.59 19.29
C TRP A 105 2.96 2.16 19.49
N ALA A 106 2.36 2.74 18.43
CA ALA A 106 1.00 3.25 18.49
C ALA A 106 -0.03 2.17 18.82
N MET A 107 0.23 0.93 18.40
CA MET A 107 -0.61 -0.24 18.67
C MET A 107 -0.24 -0.98 19.96
N ARG A 108 0.80 -0.55 20.67
CA ARG A 108 1.39 -1.25 21.82
C ARG A 108 1.69 -2.72 21.50
N ASP A 109 2.28 -2.94 20.33
CA ASP A 109 2.56 -4.27 19.81
C ASP A 109 3.72 -4.93 20.56
N ALA A 110 3.44 -6.00 21.28
CA ALA A 110 4.45 -6.75 22.03
C ALA A 110 5.48 -7.46 21.12
N GLU A 111 5.19 -7.63 19.82
CA GLU A 111 6.08 -8.27 18.87
C GLU A 111 6.84 -7.26 17.96
N ALA A 112 6.87 -5.98 18.34
CA ALA A 112 7.44 -4.90 17.52
C ALA A 112 8.89 -5.23 17.06
N GLU A 113 9.75 -5.66 17.97
CA GLU A 113 11.16 -6.01 17.69
C GLU A 113 11.28 -7.21 16.73
N LYS A 114 10.45 -8.23 16.92
CA LYS A 114 10.42 -9.39 16.02
C LYS A 114 10.03 -8.98 14.61
N ARG A 115 9.07 -8.04 14.48
CA ARG A 115 8.63 -7.54 13.17
C ARG A 115 9.67 -6.63 12.54
N LEU A 116 10.38 -5.85 13.32
CA LEU A 116 11.53 -5.09 12.85
C LEU A 116 12.58 -6.04 12.25
N GLY A 117 12.86 -7.14 12.94
CA GLY A 117 13.75 -8.19 12.44
C GLY A 117 13.30 -8.74 11.07
N LEU A 118 12.01 -9.07 10.92
CA LEU A 118 11.44 -9.53 9.64
C LEU A 118 11.51 -8.46 8.54
N ALA A 119 11.29 -7.18 8.89
CA ALA A 119 11.44 -6.09 7.91
C ALA A 119 12.89 -5.98 7.42
N TYR A 120 13.89 -6.19 8.30
CA TYR A 120 15.29 -6.20 7.91
C TYR A 120 15.71 -7.48 7.15
N GLU A 121 15.06 -8.62 7.36
CA GLU A 121 15.25 -9.80 6.50
C GLU A 121 14.77 -9.56 5.08
N ILE A 122 13.62 -8.88 4.93
CA ILE A 122 13.05 -8.54 3.62
C ILE A 122 13.84 -7.42 2.95
N LEU A 123 14.29 -6.41 3.71
CA LEU A 123 14.99 -5.20 3.25
C LEU A 123 16.29 -5.00 4.04
N PRO A 124 17.32 -5.85 3.86
CA PRO A 124 18.56 -5.80 4.66
C PRO A 124 19.29 -4.46 4.51
N GLU A 125 19.16 -3.78 3.38
CA GLU A 125 19.78 -2.47 3.15
C GLU A 125 19.29 -1.41 4.15
N VAL A 126 18.04 -1.52 4.62
CA VAL A 126 17.46 -0.56 5.57
C VAL A 126 18.20 -0.60 6.90
N ARG A 127 18.73 -1.77 7.28
CA ARG A 127 19.52 -1.94 8.50
C ARG A 127 20.82 -1.13 8.48
N GLU A 128 21.42 -0.94 7.31
CA GLU A 128 22.68 -0.20 7.15
C GLU A 128 22.55 1.29 7.54
N PHE A 129 21.35 1.84 7.42
CA PHE A 129 21.07 3.24 7.76
C PHE A 129 19.98 3.41 8.84
N ALA A 130 19.71 2.35 9.60
CA ALA A 130 18.67 2.30 10.62
C ALA A 130 18.76 3.41 11.68
N LEU A 131 19.98 3.76 12.08
CA LEU A 131 20.25 4.79 13.09
C LEU A 131 20.35 6.22 12.54
N ARG A 132 20.27 6.40 11.21
CA ARG A 132 20.29 7.73 10.61
C ARG A 132 18.91 8.37 10.71
N ARG A 133 18.87 9.69 10.87
CA ARG A 133 17.61 10.44 10.83
C ARG A 133 17.02 10.40 9.42
N ALA A 134 15.68 10.36 9.33
CA ALA A 134 14.99 10.31 8.05
C ALA A 134 15.29 11.53 7.16
N SER A 135 15.58 12.69 7.76
CA SER A 135 16.01 13.90 7.06
C SER A 135 17.36 13.79 6.35
N GLN A 136 18.18 12.80 6.71
CA GLN A 136 19.51 12.57 6.13
C GLN A 136 19.52 11.55 4.99
N LEU A 137 18.37 11.00 4.64
CA LEU A 137 18.25 9.94 3.65
C LEU A 137 18.10 10.49 2.23
N SER A 138 18.67 9.77 1.26
CA SER A 138 18.31 9.95 -0.15
C SER A 138 16.84 9.58 -0.41
N GLY A 139 16.27 10.05 -1.51
CA GLY A 139 14.88 9.73 -1.88
C GLY A 139 14.61 8.23 -1.97
N GLY A 140 15.55 7.45 -2.50
CA GLY A 140 15.45 5.98 -2.55
C GLY A 140 15.50 5.33 -1.17
N GLN A 141 16.40 5.77 -0.29
CA GLN A 141 16.48 5.30 1.09
C GLN A 141 15.20 5.62 1.87
N GLN A 142 14.64 6.82 1.69
CA GLN A 142 13.35 7.18 2.29
C GLN A 142 12.22 6.25 1.80
N LYS A 143 12.24 5.87 0.52
CA LYS A 143 11.24 4.96 -0.04
C LYS A 143 11.34 3.55 0.57
N LEU A 144 12.56 3.03 0.72
CA LEU A 144 12.80 1.75 1.43
C LEU A 144 12.37 1.81 2.90
N ALA A 145 12.67 2.89 3.61
CA ALA A 145 12.25 3.08 4.99
C ALA A 145 10.72 3.15 5.13
N ALA A 146 10.03 3.84 4.21
CA ALA A 146 8.57 3.90 4.17
C ALA A 146 7.94 2.53 3.87
N LEU A 147 8.55 1.74 2.96
CA LEU A 147 8.13 0.37 2.69
C LEU A 147 8.33 -0.51 3.93
N ALA A 148 9.48 -0.47 4.57
CA ALA A 148 9.76 -1.23 5.80
C ALA A 148 8.75 -0.90 6.91
N ARG A 149 8.41 0.39 7.08
CA ARG A 149 7.35 0.82 8.02
C ARG A 149 5.98 0.24 7.66
N ALA A 150 5.64 0.20 6.38
CA ALA A 150 4.38 -0.40 5.95
C ALA A 150 4.36 -1.92 6.19
N LEU A 151 5.49 -2.61 6.01
CA LEU A 151 5.63 -4.05 6.24
C LEU A 151 5.35 -4.44 7.70
N ILE A 152 5.78 -3.65 8.66
CA ILE A 152 5.54 -3.91 10.10
C ILE A 152 4.03 -4.01 10.41
N SER A 153 3.23 -3.15 9.81
CA SER A 153 1.77 -3.12 10.01
C SER A 153 1.03 -4.05 9.05
N GLY A 154 1.53 -4.21 7.82
CA GLY A 154 0.86 -4.84 6.68
C GLY A 154 0.89 -6.37 6.67
N ARG A 155 0.56 -6.99 7.80
CA ARG A 155 0.60 -8.47 7.93
C ARG A 155 -0.43 -9.20 7.08
N ARG A 156 -1.53 -8.55 6.75
CA ARG A 156 -2.68 -9.13 6.05
C ARG A 156 -3.01 -8.37 4.77
N LEU A 157 -2.90 -7.05 4.79
CA LEU A 157 -3.12 -6.18 3.63
C LEU A 157 -2.05 -5.10 3.59
N LEU A 158 -1.40 -4.95 2.44
CA LEU A 158 -0.45 -3.89 2.18
C LEU A 158 -1.01 -2.97 1.08
N LEU A 159 -1.06 -1.69 1.38
CA LEU A 159 -1.45 -0.63 0.45
C LEU A 159 -0.17 0.12 0.04
N LEU A 160 0.17 0.09 -1.25
CA LEU A 160 1.36 0.75 -1.80
C LEU A 160 0.94 1.80 -2.81
N ASP A 161 1.20 3.06 -2.50
CA ASP A 161 0.84 4.18 -3.35
C ASP A 161 2.07 4.68 -4.12
N GLU A 162 2.09 4.43 -5.42
CA GLU A 162 3.19 4.79 -6.36
C GLU A 162 4.58 4.34 -5.88
N PRO A 163 4.79 3.06 -5.48
CA PRO A 163 6.06 2.63 -4.89
C PRO A 163 7.23 2.71 -5.87
N PHE A 164 6.99 2.68 -7.17
CA PHE A 164 8.04 2.71 -8.21
C PHE A 164 8.28 4.09 -8.80
N GLU A 165 7.46 5.10 -8.46
CA GLU A 165 7.63 6.44 -8.99
C GLU A 165 8.97 7.05 -8.60
N GLY A 166 9.73 7.55 -9.60
CA GLY A 166 11.01 8.24 -9.41
C GLY A 166 12.13 7.38 -8.83
N VAL A 167 12.06 6.05 -8.95
CA VAL A 167 13.12 5.15 -8.49
C VAL A 167 13.99 4.65 -9.64
N ALA A 168 15.26 4.42 -9.33
CA ALA A 168 16.18 3.75 -10.27
C ALA A 168 15.77 2.29 -10.48
N PRO A 169 16.05 1.69 -11.67
CA PRO A 169 15.65 0.31 -11.97
C PRO A 169 16.08 -0.73 -10.94
N ALA A 170 17.28 -0.61 -10.39
CA ALA A 170 17.77 -1.52 -9.36
C ALA A 170 16.92 -1.45 -8.07
N LEU A 171 16.48 -0.25 -7.68
CA LEU A 171 15.60 -0.08 -6.53
C LEU A 171 14.19 -0.61 -6.82
N ALA A 172 13.67 -0.41 -8.05
CA ALA A 172 12.39 -0.98 -8.45
C ALA A 172 12.41 -2.51 -8.33
N GLN A 173 13.45 -3.18 -8.83
CA GLN A 173 13.62 -4.64 -8.69
C GLN A 173 13.67 -5.06 -7.21
N ARG A 174 14.30 -4.26 -6.38
CA ARG A 174 14.39 -4.53 -4.93
C ARG A 174 13.02 -4.43 -4.25
N ILE A 175 12.22 -3.42 -4.60
CA ILE A 175 10.83 -3.26 -4.13
C ILE A 175 9.98 -4.45 -4.61
N VAL A 176 10.09 -4.85 -5.88
CA VAL A 176 9.40 -6.03 -6.43
C VAL A 176 9.74 -7.29 -5.63
N ALA A 177 11.02 -7.54 -5.35
CA ALA A 177 11.46 -8.69 -4.56
C ALA A 177 10.88 -8.67 -3.13
N ALA A 178 10.90 -7.50 -2.48
CA ALA A 178 10.36 -7.32 -1.13
C ALA A 178 8.83 -7.58 -1.07
N VAL A 179 8.10 -7.04 -2.04
CA VAL A 179 6.65 -7.24 -2.14
C VAL A 179 6.31 -8.70 -2.46
N SER A 180 7.09 -9.35 -3.35
CA SER A 180 6.91 -10.76 -3.69
C SER A 180 7.10 -11.70 -2.50
N ALA A 181 8.03 -11.37 -1.59
CA ALA A 181 8.26 -12.16 -0.37
C ALA A 181 7.01 -12.23 0.54
N LEU A 182 6.14 -11.21 0.50
CA LEU A 182 4.90 -11.17 1.28
C LEU A 182 3.85 -12.18 0.78
N ARG A 183 3.90 -12.56 -0.50
CA ARG A 183 2.97 -13.53 -1.09
C ARG A 183 3.05 -14.87 -0.37
N ALA A 184 4.25 -15.29 0.00
CA ALA A 184 4.47 -16.53 0.75
C ALA A 184 3.80 -16.50 2.14
N GLY A 185 3.64 -15.31 2.74
CA GLY A 185 2.95 -15.10 4.01
C GLY A 185 1.43 -14.95 3.90
N GLY A 186 0.85 -15.02 2.70
CA GLY A 186 -0.60 -14.91 2.46
C GLY A 186 -1.16 -13.48 2.55
N ALA A 187 -0.32 -12.47 2.63
CA ALA A 187 -0.76 -11.07 2.63
C ALA A 187 -1.30 -10.67 1.25
N ALA A 188 -2.41 -9.93 1.23
CA ALA A 188 -2.89 -9.28 0.02
C ALA A 188 -2.19 -7.94 -0.18
N VAL A 189 -2.03 -7.53 -1.43
CA VAL A 189 -1.44 -6.24 -1.78
C VAL A 189 -2.38 -5.48 -2.71
N LEU A 190 -2.63 -4.21 -2.44
CA LEU A 190 -3.19 -3.27 -3.38
C LEU A 190 -2.12 -2.24 -3.72
N LEU A 191 -1.69 -2.25 -4.98
CA LEU A 191 -0.60 -1.44 -5.52
C LEU A 191 -1.16 -0.42 -6.50
N SER A 192 -0.90 0.88 -6.30
CA SER A 192 -1.24 1.90 -7.30
C SER A 192 -0.02 2.30 -8.12
N GLU A 193 -0.22 2.54 -9.41
CA GLU A 193 0.80 3.02 -10.35
C GLU A 193 0.21 3.91 -11.44
N SER A 194 1.04 4.77 -12.00
CA SER A 194 0.70 5.58 -13.17
C SER A 194 0.86 4.79 -14.47
N ASP A 195 1.76 3.81 -14.52
CA ASP A 195 1.95 2.86 -15.60
C ASP A 195 2.12 1.43 -15.07
N TYR A 196 2.15 0.44 -15.95
CA TYR A 196 2.15 -1.00 -15.60
C TYR A 196 3.51 -1.67 -15.89
N VAL A 197 4.58 -0.92 -15.86
CA VAL A 197 5.90 -1.43 -16.30
C VAL A 197 6.53 -2.36 -15.25
N HIS A 198 6.48 -1.98 -13.97
CA HIS A 198 7.20 -2.71 -12.92
C HIS A 198 6.36 -3.79 -12.22
N SER A 199 5.04 -3.65 -12.22
CA SER A 199 4.12 -4.54 -11.49
C SER A 199 3.46 -5.62 -12.34
N SER A 200 3.70 -5.62 -13.66
CA SER A 200 3.02 -6.54 -14.60
C SER A 200 3.12 -8.02 -14.23
N GLU A 201 4.26 -8.46 -13.68
CA GLU A 201 4.49 -9.84 -13.26
C GLU A 201 3.99 -10.14 -11.83
N LEU A 202 3.74 -9.09 -11.05
CA LEU A 202 3.30 -9.23 -9.65
C LEU A 202 1.80 -9.36 -9.51
N VAL A 203 1.04 -8.68 -10.38
CA VAL A 203 -0.39 -8.42 -10.20
C VAL A 203 -1.22 -9.60 -10.71
N ASP A 204 -2.14 -10.09 -9.87
CA ASP A 204 -3.10 -11.14 -10.21
C ASP A 204 -4.41 -10.58 -10.76
N ARG A 205 -4.75 -9.34 -10.34
CA ARG A 205 -5.94 -8.60 -10.79
C ARG A 205 -5.58 -7.17 -11.15
N LEU A 206 -6.04 -6.73 -12.30
CA LEU A 206 -5.79 -5.37 -12.78
C LEU A 206 -7.08 -4.54 -12.76
N TYR A 207 -6.99 -3.37 -12.14
CA TYR A 207 -8.01 -2.34 -12.15
C TYR A 207 -7.45 -1.08 -12.81
N VAL A 208 -8.26 -0.44 -13.61
CA VAL A 208 -7.93 0.86 -14.20
C VAL A 208 -8.84 1.90 -13.58
N ILE A 209 -8.24 2.97 -13.06
CA ILE A 209 -8.96 4.13 -12.54
C ILE A 209 -8.80 5.30 -13.50
N GLU A 210 -9.92 5.86 -13.90
CA GLU A 210 -9.99 7.04 -14.76
C GLU A 210 -11.07 7.98 -14.26
N ARG A 211 -10.70 9.22 -13.95
CA ARG A 211 -11.62 10.26 -13.43
C ARG A 211 -12.50 9.76 -12.28
N GLY A 212 -11.89 9.04 -11.36
CA GLY A 212 -12.57 8.54 -10.17
C GLY A 212 -13.46 7.31 -10.38
N VAL A 213 -13.50 6.73 -11.57
CA VAL A 213 -14.24 5.50 -11.89
C VAL A 213 -13.25 4.35 -12.06
N VAL A 214 -13.54 3.19 -11.45
CA VAL A 214 -12.69 2.00 -11.54
C VAL A 214 -13.37 0.97 -12.43
N THR A 215 -12.58 0.38 -13.33
CA THR A 215 -12.99 -0.75 -14.16
C THR A 215 -12.00 -1.89 -13.97
N GLN A 216 -12.49 -3.11 -13.77
CA GLN A 216 -11.63 -4.30 -13.78
C GLN A 216 -11.26 -4.61 -15.24
N ARG A 217 -9.98 -4.93 -15.45
CA ARG A 217 -9.49 -5.46 -16.72
C ARG A 217 -9.10 -6.91 -16.55
N ASP A 218 -9.46 -7.72 -17.53
CA ASP A 218 -8.86 -9.06 -17.65
C ASP A 218 -7.35 -8.86 -17.84
N GLN A 219 -6.55 -9.66 -17.14
CA GLN A 219 -5.10 -9.63 -17.34
C GLN A 219 -4.83 -9.84 -18.84
N LEU A 220 -4.16 -8.88 -19.45
CA LEU A 220 -3.44 -9.14 -20.67
C LEU A 220 -2.36 -10.18 -20.30
N ARG A 221 -2.71 -11.48 -20.41
CA ARG A 221 -1.67 -12.51 -20.48
C ARG A 221 -0.74 -12.02 -21.57
N ALA A 222 0.46 -11.63 -21.16
CA ALA A 222 1.49 -11.25 -22.09
C ALA A 222 1.50 -12.29 -23.19
N SER A 223 1.17 -11.89 -24.40
CA SER A 223 1.41 -12.65 -25.62
C SER A 223 2.93 -12.68 -25.79
N ALA A 224 3.60 -13.39 -24.89
CA ALA A 224 4.98 -13.78 -25.07
C ALA A 224 4.94 -15.01 -25.96
N LYS A 225 5.07 -14.79 -27.28
CA LYS A 225 5.75 -15.69 -28.22
C LYS A 225 5.45 -15.21 -29.64
N GLY A 226 6.32 -14.52 -30.22
CA GLY A 226 6.56 -14.24 -31.60
C GLY A 226 8.00 -13.87 -31.76
#